data_695516ee66df3f5fd0a3d03fe1f386c2
#
_entry.id   695516ee66df3f5fd0a3d03fe1f386c2
#
_cell.length_a   1.000
_cell.length_b   1.000
_cell.length_c   1.000
_cell.angle_alpha   90.00
_cell.angle_beta   90.00
_cell.angle_gamma   90.00
#
_symmetry.space_group_name_H-M   'P 1'
#
loop_
_entity.id
_entity.type
_entity.pdbx_description
1 polymer ?
#
loop_
_entity_poly.entity_id
_entity_poly.type
_entity_poly.pdbx_seq_one_letter_code
_entity_poly.pdbx_strand_id
1 'polypeptide(L)'
;FEWIPLNEQGLNITNVTWPAAMDFDCADDHDTTLITHEQGVMIPNTWPTAVSTKDIAFDGRFETAGGYMPWFAQLRADGHGYIAICETPWNAGYGIDHPSNGPYTHINTWFEPSLGTMNYRRVVRYQFLDHADHTAVCKAYRSYVNERGRLRTLVEKAARNPSVRDLIGRSWVHIGIKTKVQPDSYYYDKDHPEKNESLVTFAQREKQMRTLHSMGAGRLYMHLDGWAQPGYDNAHPDYLPACQEAGGWEGMKSLVDACHEQGDIFGTHDQYRDYYFTAQTFDANNAIRL
;
A
#
# COMPACT_ATOMS: atom_id res chain seq x y z
N PHE A 1 -16.28 11.86 16.49
CA PHE A 1 -15.44 13.02 16.77
C PHE A 1 -15.25 13.85 15.51
N GLU A 2 -15.44 15.16 15.62
CA GLU A 2 -15.20 16.10 14.53
C GLU A 2 -14.22 17.18 14.97
N TRP A 3 -13.24 17.49 14.12
CA TRP A 3 -12.33 18.60 14.29
C TRP A 3 -12.53 19.59 13.16
N ILE A 4 -12.80 20.84 13.47
CA ILE A 4 -13.14 21.89 12.50
C ILE A 4 -12.15 23.05 12.67
N PRO A 5 -11.34 23.37 11.66
CA PRO A 5 -10.47 24.53 11.71
C PRO A 5 -11.34 25.80 11.65
N LEU A 6 -11.23 26.69 12.63
CA LEU A 6 -11.98 27.94 12.69
C LEU A 6 -11.16 29.14 12.26
N ASN A 7 -9.89 29.17 12.66
CA ASN A 7 -8.95 30.25 12.31
C ASN A 7 -7.53 29.73 12.41
N GLU A 8 -6.80 29.85 11.32
CA GLU A 8 -5.39 29.42 11.21
C GLU A 8 -4.43 30.64 11.03
N GLN A 9 -4.97 31.87 11.11
CA GLN A 9 -4.16 33.07 10.86
C GLN A 9 -3.00 33.19 11.85
N GLY A 10 -1.79 33.33 11.32
CA GLY A 10 -0.57 33.45 12.09
C GLY A 10 -0.03 32.13 12.68
N LEU A 11 -0.66 31.01 12.34
CA LEU A 11 -0.21 29.67 12.73
C LEU A 11 0.51 28.99 11.57
N ASN A 12 1.59 28.30 11.88
CA ASN A 12 2.25 27.38 10.95
C ASN A 12 1.98 25.96 11.43
N ILE A 13 0.84 25.40 11.02
CA ILE A 13 0.43 24.05 11.41
C ILE A 13 1.10 23.08 10.45
N THR A 14 1.88 22.15 10.98
CA THR A 14 2.52 21.07 10.21
C THR A 14 1.82 19.74 10.38
N ASN A 15 1.26 19.49 11.57
CA ASN A 15 0.53 18.27 11.90
C ASN A 15 -0.44 18.53 13.06
N VAL A 16 -1.55 17.83 13.08
CA VAL A 16 -2.51 17.77 14.19
C VAL A 16 -2.76 16.31 14.54
N THR A 17 -2.38 15.90 15.74
CA THR A 17 -2.71 14.58 16.28
C THR A 17 -4.02 14.68 17.07
N TRP A 18 -5.08 14.02 16.58
CA TRP A 18 -6.39 14.08 17.22
C TRP A 18 -7.35 13.00 16.67
N PRO A 19 -8.24 12.40 17.49
CA PRO A 19 -8.23 12.48 18.95
C PRO A 19 -6.97 11.83 19.55
N ALA A 20 -6.70 12.08 20.83
CA ALA A 20 -5.63 11.40 21.55
C ALA A 20 -5.87 9.89 21.56
N ALA A 21 -4.80 9.12 21.70
CA ALA A 21 -4.92 7.67 21.88
C ALA A 21 -5.79 7.37 23.11
N MET A 22 -6.59 6.32 23.03
CA MET A 22 -7.25 5.77 24.20
C MET A 22 -6.23 5.00 25.03
N ASP A 23 -6.41 5.02 26.37
CA ASP A 23 -5.64 4.16 27.25
C ASP A 23 -5.97 2.70 26.93
N PHE A 24 -4.97 1.98 26.50
CA PHE A 24 -5.04 0.58 26.16
C PHE A 24 -3.88 -0.15 26.82
N ASP A 25 -3.77 0.13 28.14
CA ASP A 25 -2.81 -0.50 29.02
C ASP A 25 -3.41 -1.82 29.48
N CYS A 26 -2.77 -2.90 29.15
CA CYS A 26 -3.21 -4.20 29.59
C CYS A 26 -2.05 -5.16 29.72
N ALA A 27 -2.11 -5.99 30.74
CA ALA A 27 -1.17 -7.08 30.98
C ALA A 27 -1.61 -8.40 30.33
N ASP A 28 -2.72 -8.40 29.58
CA ASP A 28 -3.23 -9.61 28.93
C ASP A 28 -2.60 -9.79 27.56
N ASP A 29 -2.03 -10.96 27.32
CA ASP A 29 -1.36 -11.32 26.06
C ASP A 29 -2.31 -11.33 24.85
N HIS A 30 -3.62 -11.40 25.11
CA HIS A 30 -4.64 -11.44 24.05
C HIS A 30 -5.17 -10.07 23.67
N ASP A 31 -4.81 -9.01 24.39
CA ASP A 31 -5.14 -7.65 23.96
C ASP A 31 -4.31 -7.27 22.75
N THR A 32 -4.97 -6.80 21.71
CA THR A 32 -4.35 -6.70 20.39
C THR A 32 -4.77 -5.41 19.68
N THR A 33 -3.82 -4.73 19.06
CA THR A 33 -4.07 -3.63 18.14
C THR A 33 -4.04 -4.14 16.70
N LEU A 34 -5.04 -3.77 15.90
CA LEU A 34 -5.14 -4.08 14.47
C LEU A 34 -4.89 -2.82 13.66
N ILE A 35 -3.99 -2.91 12.70
CA ILE A 35 -3.70 -1.84 11.73
C ILE A 35 -3.81 -2.37 10.31
N THR A 36 -4.17 -1.49 9.39
CA THR A 36 -4.35 -1.84 7.96
C THR A 36 -3.07 -1.68 7.15
N HIS A 37 -1.92 -1.78 7.81
CA HIS A 37 -0.61 -1.79 7.17
C HIS A 37 -0.52 -2.98 6.20
N GLU A 38 -0.26 -2.70 4.94
CA GLU A 38 -0.28 -3.68 3.85
C GLU A 38 -1.53 -4.60 3.89
N GLN A 39 -1.37 -5.92 4.06
CA GLN A 39 -2.47 -6.88 4.15
C GLN A 39 -3.16 -6.90 5.53
N GLY A 40 -2.69 -6.11 6.47
CA GLY A 40 -3.15 -6.05 7.84
C GLY A 40 -2.19 -6.70 8.83
N VAL A 41 -2.00 -6.06 9.97
CA VAL A 41 -1.11 -6.50 11.04
C VAL A 41 -1.86 -6.52 12.36
N MET A 42 -1.58 -7.54 13.17
CA MET A 42 -2.05 -7.70 14.55
C MET A 42 -0.85 -7.53 15.48
N ILE A 43 -0.95 -6.61 16.43
CA ILE A 43 0.11 -6.33 17.41
C ILE A 43 -0.44 -6.65 18.80
N PRO A 44 -0.11 -7.81 19.39
CA PRO A 44 -0.41 -8.08 20.80
C PRO A 44 0.28 -7.07 21.71
N ASN A 45 -0.35 -6.70 22.83
CA ASN A 45 0.26 -5.74 23.77
C ASN A 45 1.56 -6.25 24.42
N THR A 46 1.82 -7.53 24.37
CA THR A 46 3.06 -8.18 24.82
C THR A 46 4.08 -8.40 23.71
N TRP A 47 3.85 -7.85 22.50
CA TRP A 47 4.76 -8.03 21.38
C TRP A 47 6.20 -7.62 21.76
N PRO A 48 7.21 -8.48 21.47
CA PRO A 48 8.57 -8.26 21.98
C PRO A 48 9.35 -7.15 21.25
N THR A 49 8.86 -6.72 20.09
CA THR A 49 9.52 -5.68 19.30
C THR A 49 8.76 -4.37 19.42
N ALA A 50 9.47 -3.30 19.77
CA ALA A 50 8.88 -1.97 19.76
C ALA A 50 8.41 -1.61 18.33
N VAL A 51 7.27 -0.93 18.24
CA VAL A 51 6.71 -0.42 16.97
C VAL A 51 6.35 1.04 17.14
N SER A 52 6.86 1.88 16.27
CA SER A 52 6.53 3.30 16.21
C SER A 52 6.00 3.67 14.84
N THR A 53 5.41 4.85 14.72
CA THR A 53 4.92 5.37 13.43
C THR A 53 5.98 5.31 12.33
N LYS A 54 7.25 5.53 12.67
CA LYS A 54 8.37 5.51 11.71
C LYS A 54 8.70 4.13 11.16
N ASP A 55 8.27 3.08 11.84
CA ASP A 55 8.47 1.69 11.40
C ASP A 55 7.38 1.26 10.39
N ILE A 56 6.38 2.11 10.19
CA ILE A 56 5.27 1.87 9.27
C ILE A 56 5.54 2.60 7.94
N ALA A 57 5.35 1.92 6.83
CA ALA A 57 5.51 2.52 5.51
C ALA A 57 4.68 3.81 5.39
N PHE A 58 5.25 4.84 4.79
CA PHE A 58 4.63 6.16 4.64
C PHE A 58 4.11 6.75 5.96
N ASP A 59 4.80 6.49 7.07
CA ASP A 59 4.43 6.97 8.43
C ASP A 59 2.96 6.68 8.80
N GLY A 60 2.40 5.54 8.37
CA GLY A 60 1.03 5.15 8.62
C GLY A 60 -0.02 5.95 7.84
N ARG A 61 0.34 6.63 6.77
CA ARG A 61 -0.58 7.40 5.92
C ARG A 61 -1.66 6.50 5.33
N PHE A 62 -2.93 6.92 5.45
CA PHE A 62 -4.05 6.21 4.87
C PHE A 62 -4.05 6.25 3.33
N GLU A 63 -4.69 5.24 2.73
CA GLU A 63 -4.77 5.04 1.27
C GLU A 63 -3.40 4.76 0.61
N THR A 64 -2.41 4.38 1.42
CA THR A 64 -1.09 3.92 1.00
C THR A 64 -0.78 2.55 1.62
N ALA A 65 0.42 2.00 1.37
CA ALA A 65 0.87 0.77 2.05
C ALA A 65 0.93 0.92 3.58
N GLY A 66 1.02 2.14 4.10
CA GLY A 66 0.92 2.42 5.54
C GLY A 66 -0.44 2.13 6.14
N GLY A 67 -1.51 2.33 5.35
CA GLY A 67 -2.89 2.07 5.77
C GLY A 67 -3.82 1.99 4.57
N TYR A 68 -3.92 0.84 3.92
CA TYR A 68 -4.77 0.67 2.71
C TYR A 68 -6.25 0.96 2.93
N MET A 69 -6.72 0.79 4.17
CA MET A 69 -8.06 1.17 4.59
C MET A 69 -7.97 2.14 5.77
N PRO A 70 -8.78 3.21 5.82
CA PRO A 70 -8.61 4.28 6.79
C PRO A 70 -9.23 3.92 8.16
N TRP A 71 -8.75 2.84 8.78
CA TRP A 71 -9.19 2.43 10.10
C TRP A 71 -8.09 1.68 10.87
N PHE A 72 -8.22 1.68 12.17
CA PHE A 72 -7.52 0.80 13.10
C PHE A 72 -8.48 0.32 14.18
N ALA A 73 -8.09 -0.69 14.94
CA ALA A 73 -8.92 -1.22 16.01
C ALA A 73 -8.07 -1.71 17.19
N GLN A 74 -8.70 -1.73 18.38
CA GLN A 74 -8.10 -2.36 19.56
C GLN A 74 -9.10 -3.34 20.17
N LEU A 75 -8.63 -4.53 20.48
CA LEU A 75 -9.40 -5.67 20.97
C LEU A 75 -8.86 -6.09 22.32
N ARG A 76 -9.77 -6.33 23.28
CA ARG A 76 -9.45 -6.81 24.61
C ARG A 76 -9.75 -8.30 24.73
N ALA A 77 -8.99 -8.98 25.58
CA ALA A 77 -9.18 -10.39 25.89
C ALA A 77 -10.57 -10.71 26.44
N ASP A 78 -11.21 -9.75 27.12
CA ASP A 78 -12.56 -9.87 27.65
C ASP A 78 -13.69 -9.86 26.59
N GLY A 79 -13.30 -9.70 25.32
CA GLY A 79 -14.25 -9.65 24.17
C GLY A 79 -14.77 -8.25 23.85
N HIS A 80 -14.34 -7.22 24.54
CA HIS A 80 -14.66 -5.83 24.19
C HIS A 80 -13.62 -5.24 23.23
N GLY A 81 -14.01 -4.20 22.51
CA GLY A 81 -13.07 -3.50 21.63
C GLY A 81 -13.71 -2.35 20.91
N TYR A 82 -12.94 -1.74 20.03
CA TYR A 82 -13.46 -0.69 19.16
C TYR A 82 -12.77 -0.70 17.80
N ILE A 83 -13.45 -0.12 16.82
CA ILE A 83 -12.88 0.29 15.56
C ILE A 83 -12.93 1.81 15.45
N ALA A 84 -11.82 2.43 15.06
CA ALA A 84 -11.73 3.84 14.72
C ALA A 84 -11.62 3.98 13.19
N ILE A 85 -12.58 4.62 12.56
CA ILE A 85 -12.65 4.83 11.11
C ILE A 85 -12.41 6.31 10.84
N CYS A 86 -11.34 6.63 10.11
CA CYS A 86 -11.11 7.97 9.61
C CYS A 86 -12.04 8.22 8.40
N GLU A 87 -13.12 8.98 8.59
CA GLU A 87 -14.07 9.26 7.51
C GLU A 87 -13.54 10.28 6.49
N THR A 88 -12.48 11.00 6.84
CA THR A 88 -11.80 11.99 6.02
C THR A 88 -10.30 11.62 5.88
N PRO A 89 -9.97 10.57 5.11
CA PRO A 89 -8.64 9.98 5.11
C PRO A 89 -7.59 10.77 4.30
N TRP A 90 -7.99 11.85 3.66
CA TRP A 90 -7.07 12.70 2.89
C TRP A 90 -6.18 13.51 3.83
N ASN A 91 -4.89 13.59 3.51
CA ASN A 91 -3.89 14.23 4.38
C ASN A 91 -3.98 13.71 5.83
N ALA A 92 -4.13 12.41 6.00
CA ALA A 92 -4.35 11.76 7.27
C ALA A 92 -3.64 10.41 7.35
N GLY A 93 -3.39 9.97 8.57
CA GLY A 93 -2.84 8.66 8.87
C GLY A 93 -3.09 8.29 10.32
N TYR A 94 -2.44 7.24 10.78
CA TYR A 94 -2.42 6.88 12.20
C TYR A 94 -0.99 6.93 12.74
N GLY A 95 -0.88 7.35 14.01
CA GLY A 95 0.35 7.24 14.78
C GLY A 95 0.24 6.07 15.75
N ILE A 96 1.30 5.30 15.89
CA ILE A 96 1.39 4.17 16.81
C ILE A 96 2.62 4.28 17.69
N ASP A 97 2.48 3.90 18.95
CA ASP A 97 3.54 3.76 19.93
C ASP A 97 3.30 2.48 20.73
N HIS A 98 4.17 1.51 20.53
CA HIS A 98 4.18 0.23 21.22
C HIS A 98 5.59 -0.04 21.73
N PRO A 99 5.86 0.01 23.05
CA PRO A 99 7.15 -0.36 23.61
C PRO A 99 7.40 -1.86 23.52
N SER A 100 8.66 -2.24 23.47
CA SER A 100 9.07 -3.65 23.51
C SER A 100 8.47 -4.38 24.71
N ASN A 101 7.76 -5.48 24.49
CA ASN A 101 7.02 -6.27 25.49
C ASN A 101 5.88 -5.52 26.21
N GLY A 102 5.35 -4.46 25.64
CA GLY A 102 4.29 -3.67 26.24
C GLY A 102 4.78 -2.67 27.31
N PRO A 103 3.94 -2.24 28.25
CA PRO A 103 2.61 -2.79 28.59
C PRO A 103 1.43 -2.17 27.82
N TYR A 104 1.66 -1.36 26.81
CA TYR A 104 0.59 -0.68 26.10
C TYR A 104 0.81 -0.68 24.58
N THR A 105 -0.25 -0.34 23.85
CA THR A 105 -0.18 0.12 22.47
C THR A 105 -1.07 1.35 22.34
N HIS A 106 -0.47 2.51 22.16
CA HIS A 106 -1.19 3.75 21.91
C HIS A 106 -1.32 3.96 20.39
N ILE A 107 -2.52 4.23 19.92
CA ILE A 107 -2.79 4.51 18.53
C ILE A 107 -3.80 5.62 18.37
N ASN A 108 -3.57 6.54 17.46
CA ASN A 108 -4.43 7.69 17.18
C ASN A 108 -4.37 8.08 15.71
N THR A 109 -5.26 8.97 15.29
CA THR A 109 -5.16 9.62 13.98
C THR A 109 -4.32 10.87 14.03
N TRP A 110 -3.67 11.17 12.93
CA TRP A 110 -3.03 12.45 12.68
C TRP A 110 -3.50 13.04 11.33
N PHE A 111 -3.41 14.36 11.21
CA PHE A 111 -3.82 15.11 10.02
C PHE A 111 -2.79 16.15 9.65
N GLU A 112 -2.60 16.36 8.36
CA GLU A 112 -1.73 17.39 7.80
C GLU A 112 -2.53 18.45 7.05
N PRO A 113 -1.96 19.68 6.89
CA PRO A 113 -2.49 20.66 6.02
C PRO A 113 -2.57 20.20 4.55
N SER A 114 -3.58 20.63 3.84
CA SER A 114 -3.66 20.54 2.39
C SER A 114 -3.33 21.89 1.78
N LEU A 115 -2.28 21.96 0.94
CA LEU A 115 -1.81 23.22 0.36
C LEU A 115 -1.54 24.32 1.42
N GLY A 116 -0.95 23.94 2.53
CA GLY A 116 -0.52 24.84 3.59
C GLY A 116 -1.59 25.24 4.60
N THR A 117 -2.81 24.72 4.51
CA THR A 117 -3.90 25.01 5.46
C THR A 117 -4.68 23.76 5.81
N MET A 118 -5.29 23.73 6.99
CA MET A 118 -6.15 22.63 7.43
C MET A 118 -7.54 22.63 6.79
N ASN A 119 -7.93 23.66 6.19
CA ASN A 119 -9.10 24.12 5.40
C ASN A 119 -10.42 23.29 5.40
N TYR A 120 -10.47 22.02 5.78
CA TYR A 120 -11.69 21.22 5.86
C TYR A 120 -11.80 20.48 7.20
N ARG A 121 -13.03 20.12 7.59
CA ARG A 121 -13.26 19.35 8.82
C ARG A 121 -12.66 17.95 8.72
N ARG A 122 -12.23 17.42 9.85
CA ARG A 122 -11.73 16.06 10.01
C ARG A 122 -12.71 15.27 10.85
N VAL A 123 -12.97 14.03 10.48
CA VAL A 123 -13.94 13.18 11.15
C VAL A 123 -13.34 11.81 11.43
N VAL A 124 -13.39 11.40 12.68
CA VAL A 124 -13.04 10.03 13.12
C VAL A 124 -14.25 9.43 13.84
N ARG A 125 -14.71 8.31 13.35
CA ARG A 125 -15.81 7.54 13.92
C ARG A 125 -15.23 6.42 14.78
N TYR A 126 -15.63 6.37 16.05
CA TYR A 126 -15.42 5.24 16.92
C TYR A 126 -16.70 4.42 17.03
N GLN A 127 -16.56 3.10 16.88
CA GLN A 127 -17.65 2.15 17.13
C GLN A 127 -17.13 1.13 18.14
N PHE A 128 -17.80 1.06 19.31
CA PHE A 128 -17.50 0.08 20.34
C PHE A 128 -18.24 -1.22 20.06
N LEU A 129 -17.63 -2.33 20.40
CA LEU A 129 -18.09 -3.70 20.11
C LEU A 129 -18.05 -4.53 21.39
N ASP A 130 -19.15 -5.19 21.72
CA ASP A 130 -19.26 -6.07 22.90
C ASP A 130 -18.71 -7.48 22.65
N HIS A 131 -18.64 -7.91 21.39
CA HIS A 131 -18.05 -9.17 20.96
C HIS A 131 -17.03 -8.89 19.85
N ALA A 132 -15.91 -8.33 20.28
CA ALA A 132 -14.87 -7.84 19.40
C ALA A 132 -13.84 -8.93 19.11
N ASP A 133 -13.80 -9.37 17.86
CA ASP A 133 -12.68 -10.08 17.26
C ASP A 133 -12.30 -9.42 15.93
N HIS A 134 -11.22 -9.86 15.32
CA HIS A 134 -10.78 -9.34 14.03
C HIS A 134 -11.87 -9.46 12.94
N THR A 135 -12.71 -10.50 12.99
CA THR A 135 -13.81 -10.69 12.04
C THR A 135 -14.93 -9.68 12.27
N ALA A 136 -15.29 -9.41 13.54
CA ALA A 136 -16.31 -8.42 13.90
C ALA A 136 -15.89 -7.03 13.45
N VAL A 137 -14.62 -6.64 13.66
CA VAL A 137 -14.04 -5.38 13.19
C VAL A 137 -14.14 -5.26 11.67
N CYS A 138 -13.71 -6.27 10.92
CA CYS A 138 -13.80 -6.27 9.46
C CYS A 138 -15.24 -6.16 8.97
N LYS A 139 -16.20 -6.83 9.64
CA LYS A 139 -17.64 -6.72 9.32
C LYS A 139 -18.18 -5.34 9.65
N ALA A 140 -17.76 -4.72 10.76
CA ALA A 140 -18.15 -3.35 11.12
C ALA A 140 -17.69 -2.35 10.04
N TYR A 141 -16.44 -2.44 9.59
CA TYR A 141 -15.94 -1.61 8.49
C TYR A 141 -16.70 -1.87 7.19
N ARG A 142 -16.95 -3.12 6.85
CA ARG A 142 -17.74 -3.49 5.66
C ARG A 142 -19.16 -2.89 5.71
N SER A 143 -19.82 -2.95 6.87
CA SER A 143 -21.15 -2.32 7.05
C SER A 143 -21.07 -0.83 6.84
N TYR A 144 -20.09 -0.17 7.44
CA TYR A 144 -19.85 1.26 7.22
C TYR A 144 -19.69 1.63 5.74
N VAL A 145 -18.85 0.89 5.00
CA VAL A 145 -18.62 1.12 3.56
C VAL A 145 -19.91 0.90 2.75
N ASN A 146 -20.71 -0.12 3.13
CA ASN A 146 -21.97 -0.43 2.50
C ASN A 146 -23.01 0.69 2.74
N GLU A 147 -23.15 1.15 3.99
CA GLU A 147 -24.04 2.26 4.37
C GLU A 147 -23.74 3.56 3.61
N ARG A 148 -22.46 3.79 3.30
CA ARG A 148 -22.01 4.91 2.48
C ARG A 148 -22.19 4.69 0.98
N GLY A 149 -22.75 3.54 0.56
CA GLY A 149 -22.93 3.19 -0.86
C GLY A 149 -21.62 3.01 -1.63
N ARG A 150 -20.51 2.79 -0.93
CA ARG A 150 -19.17 2.65 -1.53
C ARG A 150 -18.76 1.20 -1.75
N LEU A 151 -19.43 0.23 -1.09
CA LEU A 151 -19.15 -1.19 -1.30
C LEU A 151 -19.47 -1.58 -2.74
N ARG A 152 -18.50 -2.18 -3.41
CA ARG A 152 -18.66 -2.80 -4.72
C ARG A 152 -18.06 -4.19 -4.67
N THR A 153 -18.90 -5.19 -4.76
CA THR A 153 -18.48 -6.58 -4.77
C THR A 153 -17.82 -6.94 -6.10
N LEU A 154 -17.04 -8.00 -6.10
CA LEU A 154 -16.40 -8.50 -7.31
C LEU A 154 -17.46 -8.94 -8.35
N VAL A 155 -18.59 -9.49 -7.89
CA VAL A 155 -19.72 -9.86 -8.76
C VAL A 155 -20.31 -8.63 -9.47
N GLU A 156 -20.53 -7.52 -8.73
CA GLU A 156 -21.02 -6.28 -9.32
C GLU A 156 -20.01 -5.67 -10.30
N LYS A 157 -18.71 -5.72 -9.98
CA LYS A 157 -17.65 -5.26 -10.89
C LYS A 157 -17.63 -6.09 -12.16
N ALA A 158 -17.71 -7.42 -12.04
CA ALA A 158 -17.73 -8.35 -13.18
C ALA A 158 -19.01 -8.23 -14.05
N ALA A 159 -20.15 -7.83 -13.46
CA ALA A 159 -21.36 -7.54 -14.20
C ALA A 159 -21.23 -6.27 -15.07
N ARG A 160 -20.45 -5.29 -14.61
CA ARG A 160 -20.20 -4.03 -15.34
C ARG A 160 -19.08 -4.15 -16.37
N ASN A 161 -18.05 -4.94 -16.04
CA ASN A 161 -16.90 -5.18 -16.91
C ASN A 161 -16.60 -6.67 -16.95
N PRO A 162 -16.97 -7.36 -18.04
CA PRO A 162 -16.72 -8.79 -18.18
C PRO A 162 -15.26 -9.21 -18.03
N SER A 163 -14.30 -8.35 -18.38
CA SER A 163 -12.87 -8.63 -18.21
C SER A 163 -12.47 -8.87 -16.76
N VAL A 164 -13.24 -8.35 -15.79
CA VAL A 164 -13.02 -8.65 -14.35
C VAL A 164 -13.22 -10.14 -14.05
N ARG A 165 -14.09 -10.84 -14.79
CA ARG A 165 -14.29 -12.29 -14.64
C ARG A 165 -13.04 -13.08 -15.00
N ASP A 166 -12.28 -12.57 -15.97
CA ASP A 166 -11.07 -13.25 -16.44
C ASP A 166 -9.95 -13.20 -15.39
N LEU A 167 -10.02 -12.27 -14.43
CA LEU A 167 -9.09 -12.18 -13.30
C LEU A 167 -9.43 -13.16 -12.16
N ILE A 168 -10.69 -13.61 -12.06
CA ILE A 168 -11.14 -14.46 -10.96
C ILE A 168 -10.51 -15.84 -11.09
N GLY A 169 -9.81 -16.28 -10.03
CA GLY A 169 -9.17 -17.59 -9.97
C GLY A 169 -7.84 -17.68 -10.72
N ARG A 170 -7.29 -16.58 -11.21
CA ARG A 170 -5.92 -16.55 -11.73
C ARG A 170 -4.92 -16.39 -10.61
N SER A 171 -3.80 -17.09 -10.71
CA SER A 171 -2.64 -16.82 -9.87
C SER A 171 -1.90 -15.60 -10.40
N TRP A 172 -1.60 -14.66 -9.51
CA TRP A 172 -0.84 -13.44 -9.88
C TRP A 172 0.64 -13.69 -9.71
N VAL A 173 1.40 -13.45 -10.76
CA VAL A 173 2.84 -13.60 -10.79
C VAL A 173 3.45 -12.25 -11.08
N HIS A 174 4.13 -11.69 -10.08
CA HIS A 174 4.85 -10.44 -10.20
C HIS A 174 6.33 -10.74 -10.44
N ILE A 175 6.88 -10.28 -11.54
CA ILE A 175 8.27 -10.52 -11.97
C ILE A 175 8.87 -9.27 -12.59
N GLY A 176 10.18 -9.08 -12.40
CA GLY A 176 10.92 -7.94 -12.95
C GLY A 176 11.88 -8.35 -14.07
N ILE A 177 12.19 -7.40 -14.95
CA ILE A 177 13.21 -7.54 -16.01
C ILE A 177 14.51 -6.89 -15.59
N LYS A 178 14.48 -5.59 -15.31
CA LYS A 178 15.65 -4.81 -14.91
C LYS A 178 15.33 -4.00 -13.66
N THR A 179 16.20 -4.14 -12.67
CA THR A 179 16.20 -3.26 -11.49
C THR A 179 17.50 -2.47 -11.50
N LYS A 180 17.41 -1.19 -11.23
CA LYS A 180 18.56 -0.32 -11.00
C LYS A 180 18.20 0.69 -9.93
N VAL A 181 18.60 0.42 -8.69
CA VAL A 181 18.37 1.32 -7.56
C VAL A 181 19.40 2.45 -7.64
N GLN A 182 18.91 3.70 -7.65
CA GLN A 182 19.80 4.87 -7.71
C GLN A 182 20.52 5.09 -6.36
N PRO A 183 21.78 5.60 -6.37
CA PRO A 183 22.56 5.76 -5.14
C PRO A 183 21.96 6.70 -4.09
N ASP A 184 21.08 7.61 -4.49
CA ASP A 184 20.35 8.54 -3.64
C ASP A 184 19.00 8.00 -3.16
N SER A 185 18.61 6.80 -3.61
CA SER A 185 17.39 6.13 -3.16
C SER A 185 17.54 5.62 -1.73
N TYR A 186 16.44 5.71 -0.97
CA TYR A 186 16.31 5.07 0.35
C TYR A 186 16.55 3.56 0.31
N TYR A 187 16.25 2.91 -0.81
CA TYR A 187 16.39 1.46 -1.00
C TYR A 187 17.78 1.03 -1.45
N TYR A 188 18.73 1.97 -1.63
CA TYR A 188 20.07 1.62 -2.09
C TYR A 188 20.86 0.88 -1.02
N ASP A 189 21.24 -0.38 -1.31
CA ASP A 189 22.10 -1.18 -0.44
C ASP A 189 23.55 -0.70 -0.59
N LYS A 190 24.02 0.05 0.41
CA LYS A 190 25.40 0.59 0.46
C LYS A 190 26.43 -0.47 0.81
N ASP A 191 26.01 -1.50 1.54
CA ASP A 191 26.90 -2.57 2.00
C ASP A 191 27.13 -3.62 0.90
N HIS A 192 26.17 -3.74 -0.03
CA HIS A 192 26.21 -4.66 -1.16
C HIS A 192 25.82 -3.97 -2.47
N PRO A 193 26.67 -3.07 -3.01
CA PRO A 193 26.36 -2.30 -4.22
C PRO A 193 25.94 -3.15 -5.42
N GLU A 194 26.48 -4.37 -5.54
CA GLU A 194 26.15 -5.32 -6.60
C GLU A 194 24.71 -5.82 -6.57
N LYS A 195 23.99 -5.68 -5.44
CA LYS A 195 22.58 -6.06 -5.32
C LYS A 195 21.62 -5.00 -5.86
N ASN A 196 22.13 -3.79 -6.11
CA ASN A 196 21.30 -2.67 -6.59
C ASN A 196 21.00 -2.75 -8.09
N GLU A 197 21.62 -3.67 -8.81
CA GLU A 197 21.35 -3.90 -10.22
C GLU A 197 21.04 -5.38 -10.47
N SER A 198 20.01 -5.65 -11.24
CA SER A 198 19.69 -6.99 -11.71
C SER A 198 19.07 -6.94 -13.09
N LEU A 199 19.34 -7.96 -13.89
CA LEU A 199 18.79 -8.13 -15.22
C LEU A 199 18.38 -9.58 -15.44
N VAL A 200 17.13 -9.79 -15.84
CA VAL A 200 16.61 -11.07 -16.31
C VAL A 200 15.97 -10.84 -17.68
N THR A 201 16.37 -11.61 -18.68
CA THR A 201 15.85 -11.40 -20.05
C THR A 201 14.39 -11.84 -20.20
N PHE A 202 13.71 -11.28 -21.19
CA PHE A 202 12.33 -11.68 -21.54
C PHE A 202 12.27 -13.19 -21.86
N ALA A 203 13.27 -13.74 -22.54
CA ALA A 203 13.35 -15.17 -22.83
C ALA A 203 13.49 -16.04 -21.56
N GLN A 204 14.25 -15.57 -20.56
CA GLN A 204 14.33 -16.27 -19.26
C GLN A 204 12.99 -16.24 -18.53
N ARG A 205 12.24 -15.12 -18.59
CA ARG A 205 10.90 -15.03 -18.00
C ARG A 205 9.91 -15.91 -18.70
N GLU A 206 9.95 -15.98 -20.03
CA GLU A 206 9.15 -16.93 -20.80
C GLU A 206 9.39 -18.38 -20.37
N LYS A 207 10.67 -18.77 -20.24
CA LYS A 207 11.03 -20.11 -19.75
C LYS A 207 10.48 -20.39 -18.34
N GLN A 208 10.58 -19.41 -17.43
CA GLN A 208 10.04 -19.54 -16.07
C GLN A 208 8.50 -19.71 -16.09
N MET A 209 7.80 -18.94 -16.87
CA MET A 209 6.34 -19.03 -17.03
C MET A 209 5.95 -20.43 -17.56
N ARG A 210 6.59 -20.91 -18.63
CA ARG A 210 6.35 -22.25 -19.17
C ARG A 210 6.65 -23.34 -18.16
N THR A 211 7.66 -23.16 -17.29
CA THR A 211 7.98 -24.08 -16.20
C THR A 211 6.82 -24.12 -15.17
N LEU A 212 6.27 -22.96 -14.78
CA LEU A 212 5.13 -22.92 -13.85
C LEU A 212 3.95 -23.72 -14.41
N HIS A 213 3.61 -23.54 -15.69
CA HIS A 213 2.55 -24.31 -16.33
C HIS A 213 2.85 -25.81 -16.36
N SER A 214 4.09 -26.22 -16.65
CA SER A 214 4.49 -27.62 -16.64
C SER A 214 4.40 -28.27 -15.25
N MET A 215 4.48 -27.45 -14.19
CA MET A 215 4.29 -27.88 -12.79
C MET A 215 2.81 -27.88 -12.35
N GLY A 216 1.89 -27.56 -13.25
CA GLY A 216 0.44 -27.58 -13.00
C GLY A 216 -0.15 -26.24 -12.56
N ALA A 217 0.57 -25.14 -12.70
CA ALA A 217 -0.03 -23.83 -12.52
C ALA A 217 -1.20 -23.65 -13.51
N GLY A 218 -2.32 -23.13 -13.02
CA GLY A 218 -3.45 -22.75 -13.84
C GLY A 218 -3.18 -21.47 -14.63
N ARG A 219 -4.24 -20.84 -15.12
CA ARG A 219 -4.11 -19.56 -15.83
C ARG A 219 -3.53 -18.48 -14.91
N LEU A 220 -2.56 -17.73 -15.41
CA LEU A 220 -1.84 -16.70 -14.68
C LEU A 220 -2.31 -15.30 -15.09
N TYR A 221 -2.11 -14.33 -14.19
CA TYR A 221 -1.94 -12.93 -14.53
C TYR A 221 -0.47 -12.59 -14.30
N MET A 222 0.26 -12.34 -15.38
CA MET A 222 1.66 -11.94 -15.30
C MET A 222 1.75 -10.42 -15.21
N HIS A 223 2.28 -9.92 -14.09
CA HIS A 223 2.57 -8.52 -13.87
C HIS A 223 4.08 -8.31 -14.01
N LEU A 224 4.48 -7.57 -15.04
CA LEU A 224 5.88 -7.38 -15.40
C LEU A 224 6.35 -5.98 -15.04
N ASP A 225 7.32 -5.86 -14.15
CA ASP A 225 7.99 -4.60 -13.84
C ASP A 225 9.37 -4.48 -14.50
N GLY A 226 9.96 -3.30 -14.43
CA GLY A 226 11.30 -3.00 -14.96
C GLY A 226 11.49 -3.38 -16.43
N TRP A 227 10.41 -3.49 -17.20
CA TRP A 227 10.43 -3.94 -18.58
C TRP A 227 11.05 -2.93 -19.56
N ALA A 228 11.12 -1.67 -19.16
CA ALA A 228 11.63 -0.58 -19.97
C ALA A 228 13.14 -0.35 -19.77
N GLN A 229 13.76 0.38 -20.67
CA GLN A 229 15.22 0.60 -20.76
C GLN A 229 15.87 1.10 -19.47
N PRO A 230 15.28 2.06 -18.71
CA PRO A 230 15.86 2.53 -17.46
C PRO A 230 15.76 1.54 -16.29
N GLY A 231 14.88 0.53 -16.39
CA GLY A 231 14.54 -0.40 -15.33
C GLY A 231 13.39 0.08 -14.44
N TYR A 232 13.10 -0.72 -13.41
CA TYR A 232 11.98 -0.49 -12.50
C TYR A 232 12.03 0.89 -11.86
N ASP A 233 10.92 1.62 -11.97
CA ASP A 233 10.71 2.94 -11.38
C ASP A 233 11.86 3.93 -11.64
N ASN A 234 12.31 4.02 -12.89
CA ASN A 234 13.32 4.98 -13.30
C ASN A 234 12.89 5.80 -14.51
N ALA A 235 13.33 7.05 -14.57
CA ALA A 235 13.23 7.99 -15.68
C ALA A 235 11.81 8.26 -16.18
N HIS A 236 10.75 8.02 -15.40
CA HIS A 236 9.40 8.43 -15.80
C HIS A 236 9.30 9.95 -15.99
N PRO A 237 8.64 10.42 -17.06
CA PRO A 237 7.86 9.64 -18.06
C PRO A 237 8.67 9.09 -19.24
N ASP A 238 10.00 9.26 -19.29
CA ASP A 238 10.85 8.93 -20.44
C ASP A 238 11.42 7.50 -20.34
N TYR A 239 10.60 6.51 -20.01
CA TYR A 239 11.05 5.14 -19.74
C TYR A 239 11.20 4.25 -20.98
N LEU A 240 10.61 4.62 -22.12
CA LEU A 240 10.75 3.84 -23.36
C LEU A 240 12.18 3.90 -23.94
N PRO A 241 12.62 2.90 -24.71
CA PRO A 241 11.92 1.71 -25.22
C PRO A 241 11.93 0.54 -24.21
N ALA A 242 11.45 -0.65 -24.66
CA ALA A 242 11.67 -1.90 -23.93
C ALA A 242 13.15 -2.17 -23.76
N CYS A 243 13.55 -2.77 -22.62
CA CYS A 243 14.94 -3.01 -22.24
C CYS A 243 15.69 -3.81 -23.32
N GLN A 244 16.66 -3.16 -23.97
CA GLN A 244 17.40 -3.73 -25.11
C GLN A 244 18.28 -4.90 -24.65
N GLU A 245 18.94 -4.79 -23.50
CA GLU A 245 19.78 -5.84 -22.92
C GLU A 245 18.97 -7.10 -22.58
N ALA A 246 17.65 -6.94 -22.35
CA ALA A 246 16.74 -8.05 -22.06
C ALA A 246 16.14 -8.69 -23.32
N GLY A 247 16.38 -8.13 -24.50
CA GLY A 247 15.85 -8.61 -25.78
C GLY A 247 14.95 -7.60 -26.51
N GLY A 248 14.81 -6.39 -25.99
CA GLY A 248 14.07 -5.31 -26.64
C GLY A 248 12.58 -5.63 -26.89
N TRP A 249 11.98 -4.92 -27.85
CA TRP A 249 10.58 -5.11 -28.20
C TRP A 249 10.27 -6.52 -28.74
N GLU A 250 11.21 -7.13 -29.47
CA GLU A 250 11.03 -8.49 -30.01
C GLU A 250 10.97 -9.53 -28.88
N GLY A 251 11.89 -9.44 -27.90
CA GLY A 251 11.88 -10.32 -26.75
C GLY A 251 10.64 -10.15 -25.89
N MET A 252 10.21 -8.91 -25.66
CA MET A 252 8.97 -8.62 -24.93
C MET A 252 7.75 -9.18 -25.67
N LYS A 253 7.66 -9.00 -26.98
CA LYS A 253 6.58 -9.55 -27.80
C LYS A 253 6.51 -11.08 -27.72
N SER A 254 7.67 -11.76 -27.80
CA SER A 254 7.73 -13.21 -27.65
C SER A 254 7.17 -13.68 -26.31
N LEU A 255 7.53 -13.01 -25.21
CA LEU A 255 6.98 -13.30 -23.89
C LEU A 255 5.46 -13.09 -23.83
N VAL A 256 4.96 -11.99 -24.40
CA VAL A 256 3.50 -11.70 -24.45
C VAL A 256 2.76 -12.76 -25.22
N ASP A 257 3.27 -13.11 -26.42
CA ASP A 257 2.65 -14.14 -27.28
C ASP A 257 2.60 -15.49 -26.55
N ALA A 258 3.70 -15.87 -25.87
CA ALA A 258 3.78 -17.09 -25.08
C ALA A 258 2.80 -17.11 -23.90
N CYS A 259 2.58 -15.98 -23.22
CA CYS A 259 1.55 -15.85 -22.18
C CYS A 259 0.16 -16.08 -22.78
N HIS A 260 -0.16 -15.43 -23.87
CA HIS A 260 -1.47 -15.56 -24.53
C HIS A 260 -1.73 -16.98 -25.05
N GLU A 261 -0.70 -17.68 -25.57
CA GLU A 261 -0.79 -19.10 -25.95
C GLU A 261 -1.21 -20.02 -24.79
N GLN A 262 -0.78 -19.70 -23.57
CA GLN A 262 -1.16 -20.43 -22.34
C GLN A 262 -2.50 -19.97 -21.76
N GLY A 263 -3.15 -18.97 -22.37
CA GLY A 263 -4.38 -18.36 -21.86
C GLY A 263 -4.15 -17.44 -20.67
N ASP A 264 -2.93 -16.97 -20.46
CA ASP A 264 -2.57 -16.01 -19.44
C ASP A 264 -2.94 -14.59 -19.81
N ILE A 265 -3.07 -13.73 -18.82
CA ILE A 265 -3.16 -12.28 -19.00
C ILE A 265 -1.78 -11.69 -18.73
N PHE A 266 -1.37 -10.79 -19.60
CA PHE A 266 -0.13 -10.03 -19.44
C PHE A 266 -0.43 -8.58 -19.13
N GLY A 267 0.25 -8.01 -18.13
CA GLY A 267 0.18 -6.61 -17.76
C GLY A 267 1.57 -6.05 -17.44
N THR A 268 1.81 -4.83 -17.84
CA THR A 268 3.04 -4.11 -17.50
C THR A 268 2.81 -3.25 -16.27
N HIS A 269 3.81 -3.20 -15.39
CA HIS A 269 3.88 -2.19 -14.35
C HIS A 269 4.19 -0.84 -14.98
N ASP A 270 3.50 0.18 -14.51
CA ASP A 270 3.77 1.57 -14.83
C ASP A 270 3.36 2.46 -13.66
N GLN A 271 3.90 3.66 -13.57
CA GLN A 271 3.56 4.60 -12.52
C GLN A 271 3.44 6.02 -13.09
N TYR A 272 2.55 6.83 -12.49
CA TYR A 272 2.20 8.16 -12.98
C TYR A 272 2.33 9.24 -11.90
N ARG A 273 2.86 8.87 -10.73
CA ARG A 273 2.98 9.78 -9.60
C ARG A 273 4.30 10.53 -9.58
N ASP A 274 5.38 9.82 -9.87
CA ASP A 274 6.73 10.33 -9.69
C ASP A 274 7.28 10.90 -11.01
N TYR A 275 7.87 12.08 -10.94
CA TYR A 275 8.59 12.71 -12.02
C TYR A 275 10.09 12.66 -11.71
N TYR A 276 10.80 11.79 -12.42
CA TYR A 276 12.19 11.49 -12.08
C TYR A 276 13.17 12.52 -12.59
N PHE A 277 14.16 12.88 -11.76
CA PHE A 277 15.27 13.77 -12.15
C PHE A 277 16.10 13.23 -13.32
N THR A 278 16.09 11.93 -13.53
CA THR A 278 16.79 11.22 -14.62
C THR A 278 16.00 11.21 -15.94
N ALA A 279 14.76 11.68 -15.94
CA ALA A 279 13.97 11.82 -17.17
C ALA A 279 14.56 12.92 -18.06
N GLN A 280 14.62 12.67 -19.38
CA GLN A 280 15.13 13.65 -20.36
C GLN A 280 14.27 14.92 -20.40
N THR A 281 12.97 14.77 -20.18
CA THR A 281 12.00 15.87 -20.18
C THR A 281 11.85 16.52 -18.80
N PHE A 282 12.70 16.18 -17.82
CA PHE A 282 12.57 16.74 -16.48
C PHE A 282 12.69 18.27 -16.49
N ASP A 283 11.63 18.93 -16.02
CA ASP A 283 11.58 20.35 -15.76
C ASP A 283 10.98 20.60 -14.37
N ALA A 284 11.78 21.17 -13.48
CA ALA A 284 11.37 21.46 -12.10
C ALA A 284 10.16 22.42 -12.02
N ASN A 285 9.89 23.20 -13.07
CA ASN A 285 8.72 24.09 -13.11
C ASN A 285 7.40 23.32 -13.33
N ASN A 286 7.47 22.09 -13.83
CA ASN A 286 6.33 21.21 -14.04
C ASN A 286 6.10 20.25 -12.85
N ALA A 287 6.98 20.28 -11.85
CA ALA A 287 6.88 19.42 -10.68
C ALA A 287 6.18 20.15 -9.52
N ILE A 288 5.26 19.47 -8.87
CA ILE A 288 4.71 19.91 -7.59
C ILE A 288 5.69 19.43 -6.51
N ARG A 289 6.22 20.36 -5.74
CA ARG A 289 7.05 20.05 -4.58
C ARG A 289 6.18 20.09 -3.33
N LEU A 290 6.24 19.04 -2.55
CA LEU A 290 5.60 18.94 -1.25
C LEU A 290 6.54 19.48 -0.16
#